data_51036c891a4992d368b10d13a597e130
#
_entry.id   51036c891a4992d368b10d13a597e130
#
_cell.length_a   1.000
_cell.length_b   1.000
_cell.length_c   1.000
_cell.angle_alpha   90.00
_cell.angle_beta   90.00
_cell.angle_gamma   90.00
#
_symmetry.space_group_name_H-M   'P 1'
#
loop_
_entity.id
_entity.type
_entity.pdbx_description
1 polymer ?
#
loop_
_entity_poly.entity_id
_entity_poly.type
_entity_poly.pdbx_seq_one_letter_code
_entity_poly.pdbx_strand_id
1 'polypeptide(L)'
;MVMIGYSDSNKDGGYVAASWALYRAQEAIARACDDHGIALTLFHGRGGTVARGGGPPGRAIRAQPPGTVRGRFRLTEQGETIASRYADPALAHRHLEQIVGAVLLASSETTARATSPGWRAAMDAMAMAAQEAYHALVERTPAFLEYWRTATPIDEIRRLRLGSRPAVRRGDAVTRTTVRAIPWVFSWMQSRFNLPGWYGLGAALDRAEPGLLQEMYVEWPFFRAILDNAEMSLLKADMGIAALYSGLVPDRALAAAVFSAIEEEYARTRDAILRATGHAELLDGDPVIQRSVHLRNPYVDPLNYVQIEMLRRLRASPDPDGPDAERLREVIAITINGIAAGLQNTG
;
A
#
# COMPACT_ATOMS: atom_id res chain seq x y z
N MET A 1 -5.34 12.69 22.64
CA MET A 1 -5.01 12.34 21.24
C MET A 1 -4.21 11.05 21.23
N VAL A 2 -4.55 10.10 20.36
CA VAL A 2 -3.85 8.81 20.19
C VAL A 2 -3.42 8.67 18.73
N MET A 3 -2.13 8.39 18.51
CA MET A 3 -1.59 8.15 17.17
C MET A 3 -1.70 6.66 16.83
N ILE A 4 -2.18 6.36 15.64
CA ILE A 4 -2.24 5.01 15.09
C ILE A 4 -1.29 4.89 13.90
N GLY A 5 -0.52 3.78 13.87
CA GLY A 5 0.48 3.51 12.84
C GLY A 5 -0.05 2.55 11.79
N TYR A 6 0.18 2.87 10.52
CA TYR A 6 -0.31 2.09 9.39
C TYR A 6 0.77 1.27 8.69
N SER A 7 1.88 1.91 8.35
CA SER A 7 2.90 1.32 7.49
C SER A 7 3.67 0.20 8.17
N ASP A 8 4.03 0.37 9.45
CA ASP A 8 4.75 -0.67 10.20
C ASP A 8 3.85 -1.91 10.37
N SER A 9 2.57 -1.72 10.74
CA SER A 9 1.61 -2.82 10.86
C SER A 9 1.44 -3.58 9.56
N ASN A 10 1.41 -2.86 8.41
CA ASN A 10 1.31 -3.49 7.09
C ASN A 10 2.56 -4.29 6.71
N LYS A 11 3.73 -3.74 7.01
CA LYS A 11 5.00 -4.44 6.77
C LYS A 11 5.09 -5.74 7.58
N ASP A 12 4.56 -5.73 8.82
CA ASP A 12 4.66 -6.87 9.73
C ASP A 12 3.53 -7.89 9.52
N GLY A 13 2.29 -7.46 9.33
CA GLY A 13 1.12 -8.36 9.26
C GLY A 13 0.51 -8.53 7.87
N GLY A 14 0.98 -7.80 6.85
CA GLY A 14 0.34 -7.75 5.54
C GLY A 14 -0.88 -6.82 5.49
N TYR A 15 -1.44 -6.65 4.29
CA TYR A 15 -2.43 -5.61 3.99
C TYR A 15 -3.75 -5.76 4.75
N VAL A 16 -4.38 -6.93 4.64
CA VAL A 16 -5.73 -7.18 5.18
C VAL A 16 -5.70 -7.25 6.70
N ALA A 17 -4.78 -8.04 7.26
CA ALA A 17 -4.66 -8.22 8.69
C ALA A 17 -4.32 -6.91 9.41
N ALA A 18 -3.40 -6.12 8.88
CA ALA A 18 -3.07 -4.81 9.44
C ALA A 18 -4.26 -3.84 9.36
N SER A 19 -5.01 -3.83 8.26
CA SER A 19 -6.17 -2.96 8.10
C SER A 19 -7.28 -3.32 9.10
N TRP A 20 -7.54 -4.62 9.28
CA TRP A 20 -8.53 -5.10 10.24
C TRP A 20 -8.11 -4.86 11.70
N ALA A 21 -6.86 -5.13 12.04
CA ALA A 21 -6.35 -4.85 13.38
C ALA A 21 -6.45 -3.36 13.74
N LEU A 22 -6.17 -2.46 12.79
CA LEU A 22 -6.31 -1.02 12.98
C LEU A 22 -7.77 -0.59 13.14
N TYR A 23 -8.70 -1.20 12.40
CA TYR A 23 -10.13 -0.93 12.56
C TYR A 23 -10.59 -1.30 13.97
N ARG A 24 -10.29 -2.51 14.44
CA ARG A 24 -10.63 -2.99 15.79
C ARG A 24 -9.96 -2.17 16.90
N ALA A 25 -8.70 -1.79 16.71
CA ALA A 25 -7.98 -0.97 17.68
C ALA A 25 -8.64 0.41 17.86
N GLN A 26 -9.07 1.04 16.77
CA GLN A 26 -9.78 2.32 16.83
C GLN A 26 -11.10 2.21 17.61
N GLU A 27 -11.88 1.16 17.37
CA GLU A 27 -13.12 0.91 18.14
C GLU A 27 -12.84 0.70 19.65
N ALA A 28 -11.80 -0.08 19.96
CA ALA A 28 -11.43 -0.35 21.36
C ALA A 28 -10.94 0.92 22.07
N ILE A 29 -10.12 1.73 21.40
CA ILE A 29 -9.66 3.03 21.93
C ILE A 29 -10.82 3.98 22.13
N ALA A 30 -11.76 4.08 21.18
CA ALA A 30 -12.91 4.95 21.28
C ALA A 30 -13.79 4.56 22.49
N ARG A 31 -14.10 3.27 22.64
CA ARG A 31 -14.85 2.77 23.80
C ARG A 31 -14.15 3.06 25.12
N ALA A 32 -12.85 2.74 25.22
CA ALA A 32 -12.10 3.03 26.43
C ALA A 32 -12.07 4.52 26.80
N CYS A 33 -11.99 5.40 25.81
CA CYS A 33 -12.07 6.84 26.04
C CYS A 33 -13.48 7.27 26.52
N ASP A 34 -14.52 6.69 25.94
CA ASP A 34 -15.91 6.99 26.34
C ASP A 34 -16.19 6.54 27.78
N ASP A 35 -15.77 5.32 28.15
CA ASP A 35 -15.94 4.76 29.49
C ASP A 35 -15.28 5.63 30.58
N HIS A 36 -14.25 6.41 30.20
CA HIS A 36 -13.54 7.30 31.12
C HIS A 36 -13.83 8.80 30.89
N GLY A 37 -14.80 9.14 30.07
CA GLY A 37 -15.16 10.55 29.77
C GLY A 37 -14.05 11.34 29.07
N ILE A 38 -13.16 10.67 28.32
CA ILE A 38 -12.00 11.30 27.64
C ILE A 38 -12.38 11.67 26.21
N ALA A 39 -12.25 12.95 25.84
CA ALA A 39 -12.43 13.40 24.47
C ALA A 39 -11.30 12.86 23.57
N LEU A 40 -11.64 11.95 22.65
CA LEU A 40 -10.70 11.30 21.73
C LEU A 40 -10.49 12.13 20.46
N THR A 41 -9.25 12.24 20.02
CA THR A 41 -8.86 12.57 18.66
C THR A 41 -7.86 11.54 18.18
N LEU A 42 -8.21 10.79 17.14
CA LEU A 42 -7.28 9.88 16.49
C LEU A 42 -6.37 10.63 15.52
N PHE A 43 -5.09 10.33 15.60
CA PHE A 43 -4.07 10.83 14.67
C PHE A 43 -3.62 9.70 13.75
N HIS A 44 -4.02 9.80 12.49
CA HIS A 44 -3.65 8.84 11.45
C HIS A 44 -2.24 9.17 10.95
N GLY A 45 -1.25 8.54 11.56
CA GLY A 45 0.17 8.70 11.25
C GLY A 45 0.56 7.99 9.96
N ARG A 46 0.02 8.44 8.83
CA ARG A 46 0.34 7.90 7.52
C ARG A 46 1.34 8.80 6.82
N GLY A 47 2.43 8.18 6.36
CA GLY A 47 3.16 8.74 5.25
C GLY A 47 2.35 8.49 3.97
N GLY A 48 2.17 9.49 3.14
CA GLY A 48 1.40 9.36 1.91
C GLY A 48 -0.10 9.64 2.07
N THR A 49 -0.91 8.99 1.29
CA THR A 49 -2.35 9.24 1.24
C THR A 49 -3.10 8.48 2.32
N VAL A 50 -4.20 9.05 2.84
CA VAL A 50 -5.10 8.39 3.81
C VAL A 50 -5.63 7.06 3.27
N ALA A 51 -5.69 6.91 1.95
CA ALA A 51 -6.08 5.73 1.23
C ALA A 51 -4.87 5.01 0.63
N ARG A 52 -3.92 4.54 1.35
CA ARG A 52 -2.74 3.80 0.87
C ARG A 52 -2.76 3.56 -0.66
N GLY A 53 -1.93 4.28 -1.41
CA GLY A 53 -1.90 4.17 -2.87
C GLY A 53 -2.60 5.30 -3.64
N GLY A 54 -3.11 6.35 -2.98
CA GLY A 54 -3.60 7.57 -3.63
C GLY A 54 -5.10 7.67 -3.85
N GLY A 55 -5.90 6.84 -3.17
CA GLY A 55 -7.37 6.93 -3.22
C GLY A 55 -7.92 8.22 -2.60
N PRO A 56 -9.19 8.56 -2.89
CA PRO A 56 -9.82 9.77 -2.38
C PRO A 56 -9.87 9.78 -0.86
N PRO A 57 -9.35 10.84 -0.18
CA PRO A 57 -9.31 10.90 1.28
C PRO A 57 -10.69 10.83 1.92
N GLY A 58 -11.71 11.34 1.26
CA GLY A 58 -13.09 11.29 1.73
C GLY A 58 -13.63 9.86 1.89
N ARG A 59 -13.25 8.92 1.02
CA ARG A 59 -13.62 7.50 1.17
C ARG A 59 -12.94 6.89 2.39
N ALA A 60 -11.65 7.15 2.57
CA ALA A 60 -10.89 6.64 3.69
C ALA A 60 -11.40 7.16 5.05
N ILE A 61 -11.86 8.41 5.13
CA ILE A 61 -12.45 8.98 6.35
C ILE A 61 -13.77 8.29 6.66
N ARG A 62 -14.64 8.09 5.67
CA ARG A 62 -15.93 7.41 5.84
C ARG A 62 -15.81 5.92 6.12
N ALA A 63 -14.67 5.31 5.79
CA ALA A 63 -14.35 3.91 6.08
C ALA A 63 -13.86 3.68 7.52
N GLN A 64 -13.72 4.74 8.33
CA GLN A 64 -13.33 4.59 9.73
C GLN A 64 -14.49 3.96 10.54
N PRO A 65 -14.18 3.28 11.66
CA PRO A 65 -15.21 2.70 12.51
C PRO A 65 -16.19 3.78 13.00
N PRO A 66 -17.49 3.47 13.09
CA PRO A 66 -18.47 4.40 13.63
C PRO A 66 -18.07 4.93 15.02
N GLY A 67 -18.29 6.21 15.26
CA GLY A 67 -17.97 6.86 16.54
C GLY A 67 -16.49 7.19 16.78
N THR A 68 -15.60 6.92 15.81
CA THR A 68 -14.16 7.26 15.92
C THR A 68 -13.83 8.62 15.29
N VAL A 69 -14.68 9.12 14.41
CA VAL A 69 -14.61 10.47 13.83
C VAL A 69 -15.74 11.31 14.45
N ARG A 70 -15.37 12.32 15.25
CA ARG A 70 -16.33 13.15 16.03
C ARG A 70 -16.06 14.62 15.78
N GLY A 71 -16.26 15.08 14.53
CA GLY A 71 -15.94 16.44 14.11
C GLY A 71 -14.44 16.75 14.10
N ARG A 72 -13.58 15.74 14.38
CA ARG A 72 -12.12 15.90 14.45
C ARG A 72 -11.45 14.74 13.74
N PHE A 73 -10.58 15.11 12.81
CA PHE A 73 -9.76 14.14 12.08
C PHE A 73 -8.36 14.70 11.89
N ARG A 74 -7.34 13.99 12.33
CA ARG A 74 -5.94 14.41 12.15
C ARG A 74 -5.18 13.40 11.32
N LEU A 75 -4.57 13.87 10.26
CA LEU A 75 -3.72 13.05 9.39
C LEU A 75 -2.40 13.78 9.10
N THR A 76 -1.36 13.02 8.73
CA THR A 76 -0.13 13.55 8.17
C THR A 76 -0.14 13.33 6.67
N GLU A 77 0.13 14.38 5.91
CA GLU A 77 0.43 14.30 4.47
C GLU A 77 1.91 14.51 4.25
N GLN A 78 2.47 13.87 3.24
CA GLN A 78 3.87 14.09 2.84
C GLN A 78 4.00 15.37 2.01
N GLY A 79 5.22 15.93 1.95
CA GLY A 79 5.49 17.19 1.27
C GLY A 79 5.08 17.19 -0.19
N GLU A 80 5.34 16.11 -0.91
CA GLU A 80 4.98 15.94 -2.32
C GLU A 80 3.45 15.93 -2.52
N THR A 81 2.74 15.29 -1.63
CA THR A 81 1.26 15.28 -1.62
C THR A 81 0.71 16.66 -1.32
N ILE A 82 1.31 17.38 -0.37
CA ILE A 82 0.94 18.76 -0.04
C ILE A 82 1.17 19.66 -1.24
N ALA A 83 2.33 19.57 -1.89
CA ALA A 83 2.64 20.36 -3.07
C ALA A 83 1.63 20.11 -4.21
N SER A 84 1.28 18.86 -4.49
CA SER A 84 0.34 18.54 -5.58
C SER A 84 -1.11 18.93 -5.30
N ARG A 85 -1.55 18.93 -4.04
CA ARG A 85 -2.96 19.17 -3.65
C ARG A 85 -3.25 20.61 -3.28
N TYR A 86 -2.25 21.36 -2.84
CA TYR A 86 -2.45 22.70 -2.28
C TYR A 86 -1.70 23.80 -3.03
N ALA A 87 -0.96 23.49 -4.11
CA ALA A 87 -0.26 24.48 -4.91
C ALA A 87 -1.22 25.37 -5.73
N ASP A 88 -2.36 24.81 -6.14
CA ASP A 88 -3.40 25.55 -6.87
C ASP A 88 -4.60 25.81 -5.94
N PRO A 89 -5.11 27.06 -5.82
CA PRO A 89 -6.20 27.39 -4.92
C PRO A 89 -7.51 26.66 -5.22
N ALA A 90 -7.85 26.39 -6.48
CA ALA A 90 -9.08 25.68 -6.84
C ALA A 90 -8.99 24.20 -6.48
N LEU A 91 -7.83 23.57 -6.71
CA LEU A 91 -7.58 22.19 -6.28
C LEU A 91 -7.57 22.10 -4.75
N ALA A 92 -6.94 23.05 -4.06
CA ALA A 92 -6.91 23.07 -2.60
C ALA A 92 -8.31 23.21 -2.00
N HIS A 93 -9.12 24.13 -2.51
CA HIS A 93 -10.51 24.32 -2.08
C HIS A 93 -11.32 23.04 -2.27
N ARG A 94 -11.27 22.43 -3.44
CA ARG A 94 -11.96 21.17 -3.74
C ARG A 94 -11.52 20.05 -2.81
N HIS A 95 -10.22 19.94 -2.54
CA HIS A 95 -9.68 18.92 -1.65
C HIS A 95 -10.15 19.10 -0.19
N LEU A 96 -10.14 20.35 0.29
CA LEU A 96 -10.62 20.69 1.64
C LEU A 96 -12.12 20.45 1.78
N GLU A 97 -12.93 20.82 0.79
CA GLU A 97 -14.38 20.52 0.78
C GLU A 97 -14.65 19.01 0.92
N GLN A 98 -13.89 18.17 0.17
CA GLN A 98 -14.03 16.73 0.24
C GLN A 98 -13.67 16.16 1.62
N ILE A 99 -12.60 16.68 2.24
CA ILE A 99 -12.19 16.26 3.59
C ILE A 99 -13.22 16.70 4.63
N VAL A 100 -13.60 17.98 4.63
CA VAL A 100 -14.56 18.54 5.61
C VAL A 100 -15.91 17.84 5.47
N GLY A 101 -16.41 17.69 4.25
CA GLY A 101 -17.66 16.98 3.98
C GLY A 101 -17.63 15.52 4.46
N ALA A 102 -16.50 14.83 4.25
CA ALA A 102 -16.33 13.46 4.72
C ALA A 102 -16.28 13.37 6.26
N VAL A 103 -15.64 14.32 6.95
CA VAL A 103 -15.61 14.39 8.41
C VAL A 103 -17.01 14.65 8.95
N LEU A 104 -17.76 15.58 8.35
CA LEU A 104 -19.15 15.86 8.75
C LEU A 104 -20.04 14.63 8.60
N LEU A 105 -19.98 13.94 7.46
CA LEU A 105 -20.74 12.73 7.21
C LEU A 105 -20.35 11.59 8.17
N ALA A 106 -19.06 11.37 8.40
CA ALA A 106 -18.57 10.33 9.31
C ALA A 106 -18.87 10.62 10.79
N SER A 107 -19.13 11.89 11.13
CA SER A 107 -19.49 12.31 12.49
C SER A 107 -21.00 12.28 12.74
N SER A 108 -21.81 12.06 11.70
CA SER A 108 -23.27 12.01 11.83
C SER A 108 -23.71 10.65 12.34
N GLU A 109 -24.52 10.63 13.41
CA GLU A 109 -25.10 9.40 13.95
C GLU A 109 -26.00 8.66 12.96
N THR A 110 -26.59 9.39 12.00
CA THR A 110 -27.50 8.83 10.97
C THR A 110 -26.77 7.92 9.98
N THR A 111 -25.47 8.05 9.84
CA THR A 111 -24.64 7.22 8.93
C THR A 111 -23.94 6.05 9.64
N ALA A 112 -24.05 5.98 10.97
CA ALA A 112 -23.42 4.95 11.79
C ALA A 112 -24.20 3.65 11.74
N ARG A 113 -24.03 2.87 10.68
CA ARG A 113 -24.54 1.49 10.61
C ARG A 113 -23.65 0.58 11.46
N ALA A 114 -24.24 -0.11 12.43
CA ALA A 114 -23.50 -1.11 13.22
C ALA A 114 -22.99 -2.22 12.28
N THR A 115 -21.70 -2.55 12.39
CA THR A 115 -21.11 -3.63 11.62
C THR A 115 -21.73 -4.97 12.05
N SER A 116 -22.26 -5.73 11.11
CA SER A 116 -22.86 -7.05 11.35
C SER A 116 -21.88 -8.00 12.05
N PRO A 117 -22.31 -8.80 13.04
CA PRO A 117 -21.49 -9.85 13.63
C PRO A 117 -20.97 -10.85 12.61
N GLY A 118 -21.76 -11.19 11.57
CA GLY A 118 -21.34 -12.07 10.48
C GLY A 118 -20.19 -11.48 9.66
N TRP A 119 -20.24 -10.16 9.37
CA TRP A 119 -19.16 -9.48 8.66
C TRP A 119 -17.87 -9.44 9.47
N ARG A 120 -17.98 -9.27 10.80
CA ARG A 120 -16.83 -9.30 11.70
C ARG A 120 -16.17 -10.67 11.73
N ALA A 121 -16.96 -11.73 11.85
CA ALA A 121 -16.46 -13.10 11.83
C ALA A 121 -15.78 -13.45 10.50
N ALA A 122 -16.37 -13.01 9.37
CA ALA A 122 -15.76 -13.16 8.05
C ALA A 122 -14.41 -12.39 7.96
N MET A 123 -14.37 -11.15 8.45
CA MET A 123 -13.12 -10.38 8.47
C MET A 123 -12.05 -10.99 9.39
N ASP A 124 -12.41 -11.55 10.53
CA ASP A 124 -11.47 -12.26 11.40
C ASP A 124 -10.84 -13.44 10.65
N ALA A 125 -11.66 -14.27 9.98
CA ALA A 125 -11.18 -15.41 9.18
C ALA A 125 -10.32 -14.96 7.98
N MET A 126 -10.75 -13.94 7.27
CA MET A 126 -10.00 -13.35 6.14
C MET A 126 -8.66 -12.75 6.58
N ALA A 127 -8.64 -12.03 7.70
CA ALA A 127 -7.41 -11.43 8.23
C ALA A 127 -6.38 -12.49 8.62
N MET A 128 -6.82 -13.59 9.25
CA MET A 128 -5.94 -14.72 9.57
C MET A 128 -5.37 -15.37 8.31
N ALA A 129 -6.19 -15.65 7.31
CA ALA A 129 -5.75 -16.27 6.07
C ALA A 129 -4.77 -15.36 5.29
N ALA A 130 -5.05 -14.06 5.23
CA ALA A 130 -4.15 -13.09 4.61
C ALA A 130 -2.80 -13.00 5.31
N GLN A 131 -2.80 -12.97 6.64
CA GLN A 131 -1.57 -12.93 7.44
C GLN A 131 -0.75 -14.19 7.23
N GLU A 132 -1.40 -15.34 7.24
CA GLU A 132 -0.74 -16.63 6.99
C GLU A 132 -0.08 -16.68 5.61
N ALA A 133 -0.79 -16.27 4.56
CA ALA A 133 -0.24 -16.18 3.21
C ALA A 133 0.95 -15.22 3.13
N TYR A 134 0.83 -14.05 3.76
CA TYR A 134 1.88 -13.05 3.81
C TYR A 134 3.13 -13.57 4.54
N HIS A 135 2.97 -14.17 5.73
CA HIS A 135 4.07 -14.74 6.49
C HIS A 135 4.70 -15.95 5.79
N ALA A 136 3.91 -16.75 5.06
CA ALA A 136 4.43 -17.84 4.25
C ALA A 136 5.46 -17.33 3.24
N LEU A 137 5.15 -16.24 2.54
CA LEU A 137 6.07 -15.64 1.58
C LEU A 137 7.25 -14.93 2.28
N VAL A 138 6.96 -14.02 3.19
CA VAL A 138 7.94 -13.03 3.66
C VAL A 138 8.84 -13.57 4.78
N GLU A 139 8.33 -14.49 5.61
CA GLU A 139 9.05 -15.00 6.78
C GLU A 139 9.53 -16.44 6.60
N ARG A 140 8.73 -17.30 5.96
CA ARG A 140 9.03 -18.73 5.89
C ARG A 140 9.69 -19.16 4.58
N THR A 141 9.64 -18.31 3.53
CA THR A 141 10.38 -18.62 2.30
C THR A 141 11.87 -18.41 2.53
N PRO A 142 12.70 -19.47 2.37
CA PRO A 142 14.14 -19.34 2.50
C PRO A 142 14.70 -18.28 1.56
N ALA A 143 15.66 -17.48 2.03
CA ALA A 143 16.34 -16.44 1.25
C ALA A 143 15.40 -15.36 0.66
N PHE A 144 14.14 -15.23 1.13
CA PHE A 144 13.24 -14.17 0.66
C PHE A 144 13.83 -12.76 0.78
N LEU A 145 14.61 -12.51 1.83
CA LEU A 145 15.29 -11.24 2.03
C LEU A 145 16.30 -10.93 0.91
N GLU A 146 17.01 -11.96 0.44
CA GLU A 146 17.94 -11.85 -0.70
C GLU A 146 17.18 -11.55 -1.98
N TYR A 147 16.08 -12.28 -2.23
CA TYR A 147 15.19 -12.00 -3.35
C TYR A 147 14.72 -10.54 -3.33
N TRP A 148 14.16 -10.08 -2.21
CA TRP A 148 13.69 -8.70 -2.09
C TRP A 148 14.78 -7.67 -2.37
N ARG A 149 15.98 -7.86 -1.81
CA ARG A 149 17.09 -6.92 -2.02
C ARG A 149 17.55 -6.87 -3.46
N THR A 150 17.52 -8.01 -4.15
CA THR A 150 18.02 -8.11 -5.53
C THR A 150 16.95 -7.87 -6.58
N ALA A 151 15.67 -8.21 -6.31
CA ALA A 151 14.54 -7.92 -7.18
C ALA A 151 13.98 -6.50 -7.02
N THR A 152 14.58 -5.66 -6.17
CA THR A 152 14.14 -4.27 -5.98
C THR A 152 15.35 -3.33 -5.90
N PRO A 153 15.17 -2.01 -6.14
CA PRO A 153 16.25 -1.03 -5.98
C PRO A 153 16.43 -0.55 -4.53
N ILE A 154 16.21 -1.40 -3.51
CA ILE A 154 16.21 -0.97 -2.11
C ILE A 154 17.56 -0.41 -1.65
N ASP A 155 18.66 -0.94 -2.15
CA ASP A 155 20.00 -0.47 -1.76
C ASP A 155 20.26 0.95 -2.30
N GLU A 156 19.74 1.27 -3.48
CA GLU A 156 19.81 2.62 -4.08
C GLU A 156 18.83 3.58 -3.39
N ILE A 157 17.62 3.11 -3.08
CA ILE A 157 16.63 3.88 -2.30
C ILE A 157 17.21 4.33 -0.95
N ARG A 158 17.99 3.48 -0.30
CA ARG A 158 18.63 3.81 0.99
C ARG A 158 19.62 4.96 0.92
N ARG A 159 20.23 5.20 -0.23
CA ARG A 159 21.15 6.33 -0.47
C ARG A 159 20.38 7.64 -0.68
N LEU A 160 19.13 7.57 -1.07
CA LEU A 160 18.29 8.75 -1.25
C LEU A 160 17.78 9.26 0.11
N ARG A 161 17.68 10.58 0.24
CA ARG A 161 17.04 11.21 1.40
C ARG A 161 15.53 11.18 1.25
N LEU A 162 14.92 10.03 1.47
CA LEU A 162 13.47 9.86 1.43
C LEU A 162 12.86 10.13 2.81
N GLY A 163 12.03 11.18 2.89
CA GLY A 163 11.39 11.57 4.14
C GLY A 163 12.35 12.15 5.18
N SER A 164 11.83 12.35 6.40
CA SER A 164 12.57 12.99 7.51
C SER A 164 13.52 12.05 8.27
N ARG A 165 13.57 10.76 7.93
CA ARG A 165 14.33 9.74 8.68
C ARG A 165 15.10 8.83 7.73
N PRO A 166 16.30 8.31 8.15
CA PRO A 166 17.06 7.34 7.35
C PRO A 166 16.23 6.09 7.03
N ALA A 167 16.47 5.48 5.87
CA ALA A 167 15.75 4.29 5.40
C ALA A 167 15.91 3.06 6.32
N VAL A 168 17.02 2.96 7.03
CA VAL A 168 17.34 1.87 7.97
C VAL A 168 17.63 2.48 9.35
N ARG A 169 17.32 1.77 10.42
CA ARG A 169 17.73 2.13 11.79
C ARG A 169 19.24 2.06 11.88
N ARG A 170 19.86 2.95 12.68
CA ARG A 170 21.32 3.10 12.74
C ARG A 170 22.01 1.78 13.09
N GLY A 171 23.11 1.47 12.38
CA GLY A 171 24.07 0.44 12.73
C GLY A 171 23.75 -0.99 12.31
N ASP A 172 22.58 -1.26 11.72
CA ASP A 172 22.13 -2.62 11.49
C ASP A 172 22.29 -3.07 10.02
N ALA A 173 22.51 -4.37 9.84
CA ALA A 173 22.35 -5.03 8.54
C ALA A 173 20.93 -4.84 8.02
N VAL A 174 20.76 -4.82 6.70
CA VAL A 174 19.42 -4.72 6.06
C VAL A 174 18.68 -6.02 6.30
N THR A 175 17.75 -5.98 7.24
CA THR A 175 16.82 -7.06 7.52
C THR A 175 15.39 -6.51 7.45
N ARG A 176 14.39 -7.38 7.42
CA ARG A 176 12.98 -6.94 7.46
C ARG A 176 12.68 -6.11 8.71
N THR A 177 13.27 -6.44 9.85
CA THR A 177 13.05 -5.73 11.13
C THR A 177 13.77 -4.39 11.22
N THR A 178 14.91 -4.25 10.55
CA THR A 178 15.72 -3.02 10.57
C THR A 178 15.30 -2.01 9.52
N VAL A 179 14.76 -2.48 8.39
CA VAL A 179 14.21 -1.62 7.34
C VAL A 179 12.92 -0.94 7.82
N ARG A 180 12.80 0.36 7.55
CA ARG A 180 11.58 1.12 7.86
C ARG A 180 10.48 0.79 6.86
N ALA A 181 9.23 0.99 7.26
CA ALA A 181 8.07 0.67 6.45
C ALA A 181 7.98 1.45 5.14
N ILE A 182 8.37 2.73 5.11
CA ILE A 182 8.35 3.53 3.88
C ILE A 182 9.28 2.95 2.82
N PRO A 183 10.58 2.73 3.06
CA PRO A 183 11.46 2.07 2.10
C PRO A 183 11.00 0.67 1.68
N TRP A 184 10.41 -0.10 2.60
CA TRP A 184 9.82 -1.40 2.27
C TRP A 184 8.72 -1.28 1.21
N VAL A 185 7.71 -0.46 1.46
CA VAL A 185 6.59 -0.26 0.52
C VAL A 185 7.09 0.34 -0.79
N PHE A 186 7.98 1.34 -0.68
CA PHE A 186 8.50 2.07 -1.82
C PHE A 186 9.32 1.20 -2.78
N SER A 187 10.14 0.27 -2.26
CA SER A 187 10.94 -0.64 -3.07
C SER A 187 10.09 -1.58 -3.93
N TRP A 188 9.01 -2.12 -3.37
CA TRP A 188 8.06 -2.97 -4.07
C TRP A 188 7.27 -2.22 -5.15
N MET A 189 6.98 -0.95 -4.91
CA MET A 189 6.32 -0.09 -5.87
C MET A 189 7.26 0.23 -7.04
N GLN A 190 8.52 0.55 -6.77
CA GLN A 190 9.53 0.84 -7.79
C GLN A 190 9.70 -0.32 -8.79
N SER A 191 9.63 -1.54 -8.32
CA SER A 191 9.77 -2.75 -9.13
C SER A 191 8.44 -3.31 -9.64
N ARG A 192 7.36 -2.52 -9.62
CA ARG A 192 6.03 -2.81 -10.17
C ARG A 192 5.30 -4.01 -9.56
N PHE A 193 5.79 -4.57 -8.46
CA PHE A 193 5.05 -5.59 -7.71
C PHE A 193 3.87 -5.01 -6.93
N ASN A 194 4.03 -3.83 -6.35
CA ASN A 194 3.09 -3.22 -5.39
C ASN A 194 2.60 -4.18 -4.28
N LEU A 195 3.39 -5.21 -3.99
CA LEU A 195 3.08 -6.35 -3.13
C LEU A 195 2.42 -5.97 -1.80
N PRO A 196 2.89 -4.94 -1.04
CA PRO A 196 2.29 -4.58 0.23
C PRO A 196 0.86 -4.02 0.15
N GLY A 197 0.34 -3.77 -1.04
CA GLY A 197 -0.99 -3.22 -1.25
C GLY A 197 -2.09 -4.27 -1.53
N TRP A 198 -1.71 -5.55 -1.74
CA TRP A 198 -2.67 -6.57 -2.15
C TRP A 198 -2.33 -8.00 -1.73
N TYR A 199 -1.05 -8.34 -1.47
CA TYR A 199 -0.64 -9.72 -1.24
C TYR A 199 -1.35 -10.35 -0.03
N GLY A 200 -1.88 -11.55 -0.23
CA GLY A 200 -2.67 -12.28 0.75
C GLY A 200 -4.18 -11.99 0.70
N LEU A 201 -4.62 -10.99 -0.07
CA LEU A 201 -6.05 -10.68 -0.18
C LEU A 201 -6.81 -11.76 -0.98
N GLY A 202 -6.21 -12.38 -2.00
CA GLY A 202 -6.82 -13.50 -2.72
C GLY A 202 -7.08 -14.67 -1.79
N ALA A 203 -6.08 -15.07 -1.02
CA ALA A 203 -6.21 -16.10 0.00
C ALA A 203 -7.25 -15.77 1.09
N ALA A 204 -7.41 -14.47 1.41
CA ALA A 204 -8.43 -13.99 2.33
C ALA A 204 -9.84 -14.15 1.76
N LEU A 205 -10.07 -13.64 0.55
CA LEU A 205 -11.41 -13.63 -0.08
C LEU A 205 -11.95 -15.04 -0.34
N ASP A 206 -11.07 -16.02 -0.56
CA ASP A 206 -11.46 -17.43 -0.69
C ASP A 206 -12.02 -18.05 0.63
N ARG A 207 -11.98 -17.32 1.76
CA ARG A 207 -12.53 -17.77 3.05
C ARG A 207 -13.98 -17.39 3.29
N ALA A 208 -14.58 -16.63 2.41
CA ALA A 208 -15.96 -16.20 2.56
C ALA A 208 -16.78 -16.47 1.30
N GLU A 209 -18.07 -16.71 1.49
CA GLU A 209 -18.99 -16.94 0.40
C GLU A 209 -19.12 -15.71 -0.51
N PRO A 210 -19.17 -15.88 -1.85
CA PRO A 210 -19.25 -14.75 -2.79
C PRO A 210 -20.40 -13.78 -2.53
N GLY A 211 -21.57 -14.29 -2.15
CA GLY A 211 -22.73 -13.45 -1.83
C GLY A 211 -22.50 -12.57 -0.60
N LEU A 212 -21.84 -13.10 0.42
CA LEU A 212 -21.44 -12.31 1.60
C LEU A 212 -20.41 -11.23 1.26
N LEU A 213 -19.43 -11.55 0.40
CA LEU A 213 -18.44 -10.56 -0.04
C LEU A 213 -19.07 -9.41 -0.82
N GLN A 214 -20.04 -9.72 -1.71
CA GLN A 214 -20.79 -8.70 -2.45
C GLN A 214 -21.64 -7.82 -1.52
N GLU A 215 -22.33 -8.41 -0.56
CA GLU A 215 -23.07 -7.67 0.47
C GLU A 215 -22.14 -6.74 1.25
N MET A 216 -21.02 -7.25 1.76
CA MET A 216 -20.02 -6.46 2.48
C MET A 216 -19.44 -5.33 1.62
N TYR A 217 -19.19 -5.57 0.35
CA TYR A 217 -18.69 -4.55 -0.58
C TYR A 217 -19.69 -3.41 -0.79
N VAL A 218 -20.96 -3.74 -0.94
CA VAL A 218 -22.05 -2.75 -1.14
C VAL A 218 -22.33 -1.97 0.15
N GLU A 219 -22.43 -2.66 1.27
CA GLU A 219 -23.01 -2.11 2.50
C GLU A 219 -21.97 -1.62 3.52
N TRP A 220 -20.73 -2.10 3.47
CA TRP A 220 -19.71 -1.78 4.46
C TRP A 220 -18.57 -0.92 3.89
N PRO A 221 -18.54 0.40 4.18
CA PRO A 221 -17.52 1.32 3.64
C PRO A 221 -16.08 0.90 3.93
N PHE A 222 -15.81 0.26 5.06
CA PHE A 222 -14.48 -0.26 5.39
C PHE A 222 -14.04 -1.37 4.43
N PHE A 223 -14.90 -2.37 4.21
CA PHE A 223 -14.58 -3.48 3.32
C PHE A 223 -14.44 -3.00 1.87
N ARG A 224 -15.35 -2.13 1.43
CA ARG A 224 -15.23 -1.46 0.13
C ARG A 224 -13.90 -0.74 -0.03
N ALA A 225 -13.46 0.01 0.98
CA ALA A 225 -12.18 0.72 0.92
C ALA A 225 -10.98 -0.22 0.83
N ILE A 226 -11.05 -1.41 1.45
CA ILE A 226 -10.02 -2.45 1.30
C ILE A 226 -9.94 -2.91 -0.16
N LEU A 227 -11.07 -3.26 -0.78
CA LEU A 227 -11.07 -3.75 -2.16
C LEU A 227 -10.69 -2.66 -3.16
N ASP A 228 -11.28 -1.46 -3.09
CA ASP A 228 -10.95 -0.34 -3.98
C ASP A 228 -9.45 0.03 -3.93
N ASN A 229 -8.83 0.02 -2.75
CA ASN A 229 -7.39 0.29 -2.61
C ASN A 229 -6.52 -0.85 -3.16
N ALA A 230 -6.97 -2.09 -3.02
CA ALA A 230 -6.27 -3.23 -3.60
C ALA A 230 -6.38 -3.22 -5.13
N GLU A 231 -7.56 -2.93 -5.71
CA GLU A 231 -7.73 -2.75 -7.15
C GLU A 231 -6.76 -1.70 -7.72
N MET A 232 -6.64 -0.56 -7.03
CA MET A 232 -5.71 0.49 -7.45
C MET A 232 -4.25 0.03 -7.37
N SER A 233 -3.90 -0.78 -6.36
CA SER A 233 -2.54 -1.33 -6.22
C SER A 233 -2.24 -2.36 -7.29
N LEU A 234 -3.21 -3.23 -7.62
CA LEU A 234 -3.11 -4.22 -8.69
C LEU A 234 -3.01 -3.56 -10.07
N LEU A 235 -3.80 -2.52 -10.34
CA LEU A 235 -3.77 -1.80 -11.62
C LEU A 235 -2.45 -1.06 -11.86
N LYS A 236 -1.75 -0.65 -10.79
CA LYS A 236 -0.41 -0.06 -10.86
C LYS A 236 0.70 -1.12 -10.91
N ALA A 237 0.42 -2.36 -10.55
CA ALA A 237 1.35 -3.46 -10.67
C ALA A 237 1.46 -3.88 -12.14
N ASP A 238 2.61 -4.46 -12.49
CA ASP A 238 2.87 -5.03 -13.81
C ASP A 238 3.76 -6.26 -13.64
N MET A 239 3.17 -7.44 -13.77
CA MET A 239 3.89 -8.69 -13.55
C MET A 239 4.93 -8.96 -14.63
N GLY A 240 4.76 -8.43 -15.85
CA GLY A 240 5.77 -8.53 -16.90
C GLY A 240 7.04 -7.73 -16.55
N ILE A 241 6.88 -6.48 -16.09
CA ILE A 241 7.99 -5.66 -15.61
C ILE A 241 8.57 -6.24 -14.31
N ALA A 242 7.73 -6.69 -13.39
CA ALA A 242 8.16 -7.33 -12.14
C ALA A 242 9.01 -8.60 -12.39
N ALA A 243 8.68 -9.39 -13.42
CA ALA A 243 9.48 -10.53 -13.87
C ALA A 243 10.89 -10.12 -14.30
N LEU A 244 11.04 -8.97 -14.97
CA LEU A 244 12.35 -8.45 -15.36
C LEU A 244 13.20 -8.04 -14.13
N TYR A 245 12.58 -7.46 -13.11
CA TYR A 245 13.26 -7.21 -11.83
C TYR A 245 13.62 -8.51 -11.11
N SER A 246 12.72 -9.50 -11.10
CA SER A 246 13.01 -10.84 -10.59
C SER A 246 14.20 -11.48 -11.33
N GLY A 247 14.34 -11.21 -12.62
CA GLY A 247 15.49 -11.60 -13.44
C GLY A 247 16.85 -11.00 -13.00
N LEU A 248 16.88 -10.03 -12.09
CA LEU A 248 18.11 -9.52 -11.49
C LEU A 248 18.62 -10.39 -10.33
N VAL A 249 17.81 -11.31 -9.82
CA VAL A 249 18.19 -12.23 -8.74
C VAL A 249 19.17 -13.27 -9.29
N PRO A 250 20.39 -13.40 -8.70
CA PRO A 250 21.40 -14.33 -9.21
C PRO A 250 20.97 -15.79 -9.11
N ASP A 251 20.35 -16.18 -7.99
CA ASP A 251 19.80 -17.53 -7.81
C ASP A 251 18.49 -17.67 -8.61
N ARG A 252 18.58 -18.38 -9.73
CA ARG A 252 17.46 -18.60 -10.65
C ARG A 252 16.33 -19.44 -10.06
N ALA A 253 16.67 -20.39 -9.18
CA ALA A 253 15.69 -21.25 -8.52
C ALA A 253 14.87 -20.42 -7.50
N LEU A 254 15.56 -19.61 -6.69
CA LEU A 254 14.93 -18.66 -5.79
C LEU A 254 14.06 -17.64 -6.54
N ALA A 255 14.59 -17.07 -7.64
CA ALA A 255 13.85 -16.12 -8.46
C ALA A 255 12.54 -16.72 -8.98
N ALA A 256 12.59 -17.92 -9.55
CA ALA A 256 11.41 -18.59 -10.08
C ALA A 256 10.41 -18.94 -8.98
N ALA A 257 10.86 -19.53 -7.87
CA ALA A 257 9.98 -19.95 -6.78
C ALA A 257 9.22 -18.77 -6.15
N VAL A 258 9.92 -17.67 -5.84
CA VAL A 258 9.29 -16.50 -5.22
C VAL A 258 8.40 -15.76 -6.22
N PHE A 259 8.85 -15.57 -7.45
CA PHE A 259 8.06 -14.88 -8.47
C PHE A 259 6.78 -15.63 -8.80
N SER A 260 6.82 -16.96 -9.01
CA SER A 260 5.61 -17.77 -9.24
C SER A 260 4.61 -17.64 -8.12
N ALA A 261 5.05 -17.69 -6.85
CA ALA A 261 4.14 -17.52 -5.70
C ALA A 261 3.48 -16.12 -5.69
N ILE A 262 4.22 -15.08 -6.09
CA ILE A 262 3.67 -13.71 -6.19
C ILE A 262 2.70 -13.60 -7.36
N GLU A 263 3.03 -14.15 -8.51
CA GLU A 263 2.21 -14.10 -9.73
C GLU A 263 0.90 -14.88 -9.56
N GLU A 264 0.96 -16.05 -8.94
CA GLU A 264 -0.22 -16.86 -8.61
C GLU A 264 -1.17 -16.11 -7.66
N GLU A 265 -0.63 -15.51 -6.60
CA GLU A 265 -1.45 -14.72 -5.67
C GLU A 265 -1.97 -13.43 -6.30
N TYR A 266 -1.23 -12.82 -7.26
CA TYR A 266 -1.72 -11.68 -8.03
C TYR A 266 -2.96 -12.05 -8.85
N ALA A 267 -2.89 -13.14 -9.60
CA ALA A 267 -4.03 -13.62 -10.41
C ALA A 267 -5.22 -13.98 -9.52
N ARG A 268 -4.98 -14.73 -8.43
CA ARG A 268 -6.00 -15.08 -7.43
C ARG A 268 -6.68 -13.83 -6.85
N THR A 269 -5.89 -12.85 -6.44
CA THR A 269 -6.39 -11.62 -5.82
C THR A 269 -7.24 -10.82 -6.81
N ARG A 270 -6.76 -10.64 -8.05
CA ARG A 270 -7.52 -9.95 -9.11
C ARG A 270 -8.87 -10.62 -9.33
N ASP A 271 -8.87 -11.92 -9.57
CA ASP A 271 -10.08 -12.66 -9.90
C ASP A 271 -11.08 -12.70 -8.72
N ALA A 272 -10.58 -12.82 -7.49
CA ALA A 272 -11.41 -12.78 -6.29
C ALA A 272 -12.04 -11.40 -6.06
N ILE A 273 -11.29 -10.32 -6.29
CA ILE A 273 -11.83 -8.95 -6.19
C ILE A 273 -12.91 -8.73 -7.24
N LEU A 274 -12.69 -9.07 -8.51
CA LEU A 274 -13.68 -8.89 -9.57
C LEU A 274 -14.98 -9.65 -9.26
N ARG A 275 -14.89 -10.85 -8.69
CA ARG A 275 -16.08 -11.59 -8.22
C ARG A 275 -16.78 -10.90 -7.05
N ALA A 276 -16.04 -10.37 -6.10
CA ALA A 276 -16.59 -9.72 -4.90
C ALA A 276 -17.21 -8.34 -5.20
N THR A 277 -16.64 -7.60 -6.14
CA THR A 277 -17.13 -6.27 -6.52
C THR A 277 -18.21 -6.32 -7.62
N GLY A 278 -18.22 -7.38 -8.44
CA GLY A 278 -19.02 -7.46 -9.65
C GLY A 278 -18.46 -6.62 -10.81
N HIS A 279 -17.23 -6.13 -10.69
CA HIS A 279 -16.57 -5.36 -11.74
C HIS A 279 -16.13 -6.27 -12.90
N ALA A 280 -16.15 -5.75 -14.12
CA ALA A 280 -15.59 -6.41 -15.29
C ALA A 280 -14.05 -6.22 -15.34
N GLU A 281 -13.58 -5.04 -14.93
CA GLU A 281 -12.17 -4.68 -14.88
C GLU A 281 -11.84 -4.01 -13.53
N LEU A 282 -10.56 -4.00 -13.18
CA LEU A 282 -10.11 -3.31 -11.96
C LEU A 282 -10.46 -1.82 -12.01
N LEU A 283 -11.04 -1.31 -10.93
CA LEU A 283 -11.47 0.09 -10.77
C LEU A 283 -12.64 0.54 -11.68
N ASP A 284 -13.46 -0.38 -12.19
CA ASP A 284 -14.72 0.01 -12.89
C ASP A 284 -15.60 0.93 -12.05
N GLY A 285 -15.57 0.78 -10.73
CA GLY A 285 -16.25 1.66 -9.78
C GLY A 285 -15.67 3.08 -9.68
N ASP A 286 -14.49 3.35 -10.26
CA ASP A 286 -13.85 4.67 -10.29
C ASP A 286 -13.12 4.93 -11.62
N PRO A 287 -13.88 5.20 -12.69
CA PRO A 287 -13.33 5.34 -14.05
C PRO A 287 -12.35 6.53 -14.18
N VAL A 288 -12.41 7.50 -13.28
CA VAL A 288 -11.47 8.64 -13.27
C VAL A 288 -10.09 8.17 -12.82
N ILE A 289 -10.03 7.42 -11.73
CA ILE A 289 -8.76 6.86 -11.23
C ILE A 289 -8.24 5.79 -12.21
N GLN A 290 -9.10 4.90 -12.70
CA GLN A 290 -8.75 3.87 -13.68
C GLN A 290 -8.07 4.49 -14.90
N ARG A 291 -8.73 5.46 -15.55
CA ARG A 291 -8.17 6.19 -16.69
C ARG A 291 -6.87 6.90 -16.37
N SER A 292 -6.78 7.52 -15.20
CA SER A 292 -5.57 8.22 -14.75
C SER A 292 -4.37 7.27 -14.61
N VAL A 293 -4.58 6.03 -14.15
CA VAL A 293 -3.52 5.01 -14.08
C VAL A 293 -3.14 4.54 -15.48
N HIS A 294 -4.11 4.19 -16.32
CA HIS A 294 -3.85 3.75 -17.71
C HIS A 294 -3.07 4.78 -18.53
N LEU A 295 -3.39 6.06 -18.39
CA LEU A 295 -2.69 7.13 -19.11
C LEU A 295 -1.24 7.32 -18.64
N ARG A 296 -0.91 6.97 -17.39
CA ARG A 296 0.43 7.17 -16.83
C ARG A 296 1.36 5.98 -17.03
N ASN A 297 0.84 4.76 -17.01
CA ASN A 297 1.65 3.54 -17.15
C ASN A 297 2.60 3.58 -18.35
N PRO A 298 2.18 3.96 -19.57
CA PRO A 298 3.08 4.04 -20.75
C PRO A 298 4.26 5.03 -20.59
N TYR A 299 4.16 5.99 -19.70
CA TYR A 299 5.27 6.93 -19.40
C TYR A 299 6.17 6.41 -18.28
N VAL A 300 5.66 5.52 -17.42
CA VAL A 300 6.42 4.92 -16.32
C VAL A 300 7.21 3.71 -16.79
N ASP A 301 6.63 2.89 -17.66
CA ASP A 301 7.22 1.62 -18.12
C ASP A 301 8.63 1.78 -18.72
N PRO A 302 8.92 2.78 -19.58
CA PRO A 302 10.27 3.01 -20.07
C PRO A 302 11.29 3.32 -18.96
N LEU A 303 10.87 4.01 -17.90
CA LEU A 303 11.73 4.30 -16.75
C LEU A 303 12.09 3.02 -15.99
N ASN A 304 11.17 2.07 -15.90
CA ASN A 304 11.45 0.77 -15.31
C ASN A 304 12.48 -0.02 -16.13
N TYR A 305 12.36 -0.05 -17.46
CA TYR A 305 13.35 -0.72 -18.34
C TYR A 305 14.74 -0.11 -18.20
N VAL A 306 14.84 1.23 -18.20
CA VAL A 306 16.09 1.92 -17.95
C VAL A 306 16.65 1.58 -16.57
N GLN A 307 15.83 1.61 -15.53
CA GLN A 307 16.25 1.31 -14.16
C GLN A 307 16.82 -0.12 -14.05
N ILE A 308 16.14 -1.11 -14.64
CA ILE A 308 16.59 -2.51 -14.64
C ILE A 308 17.96 -2.64 -15.29
N GLU A 309 18.17 -2.02 -16.45
CA GLU A 309 19.46 -2.07 -17.14
C GLU A 309 20.57 -1.37 -16.34
N MET A 310 20.28 -0.21 -15.74
CA MET A 310 21.26 0.49 -14.90
C MET A 310 21.60 -0.30 -13.64
N LEU A 311 20.62 -0.93 -12.99
CA LEU A 311 20.85 -1.84 -11.86
C LEU A 311 21.71 -3.04 -12.25
N ARG A 312 21.47 -3.64 -13.42
CA ARG A 312 22.27 -4.76 -13.92
C ARG A 312 23.73 -4.34 -14.10
N ARG A 313 23.98 -3.21 -14.76
CA ARG A 313 25.34 -2.67 -14.97
C ARG A 313 26.02 -2.32 -13.66
N LEU A 314 25.32 -1.65 -12.75
CA LEU A 314 25.86 -1.26 -11.46
C LEU A 314 26.30 -2.48 -10.65
N ARG A 315 25.47 -3.51 -10.60
CA ARG A 315 25.76 -4.76 -9.86
C ARG A 315 26.86 -5.62 -10.49
N ALA A 316 27.09 -5.47 -11.79
CA ALA A 316 28.18 -6.12 -12.52
C ALA A 316 29.47 -5.28 -12.55
N SER A 317 29.48 -4.08 -11.98
CA SER A 317 30.63 -3.19 -11.98
C SER A 317 31.81 -3.80 -11.20
N PRO A 318 33.02 -3.88 -11.79
CA PRO A 318 34.21 -4.33 -11.09
C PRO A 318 34.69 -3.33 -10.04
N ASP A 319 34.31 -2.05 -10.16
CA ASP A 319 34.58 -0.97 -9.20
C ASP A 319 33.26 -0.36 -8.73
N PRO A 320 32.67 -0.91 -7.64
CA PRO A 320 31.38 -0.43 -7.14
C PRO A 320 31.38 1.00 -6.60
N ASP A 321 32.53 1.54 -6.25
CA ASP A 321 32.67 2.89 -5.68
C ASP A 321 33.35 3.87 -6.65
N GLY A 322 33.63 3.44 -7.86
CA GLY A 322 34.26 4.25 -8.91
C GLY A 322 33.29 5.24 -9.56
N PRO A 323 33.86 6.15 -10.39
CA PRO A 323 33.08 7.23 -11.02
C PRO A 323 31.99 6.73 -11.98
N ASP A 324 32.18 5.60 -12.64
CA ASP A 324 31.17 5.03 -13.52
C ASP A 324 29.99 4.44 -12.73
N ALA A 325 30.26 3.80 -11.60
CA ALA A 325 29.23 3.30 -10.70
C ALA A 325 28.41 4.47 -10.12
N GLU A 326 29.05 5.61 -9.80
CA GLU A 326 28.33 6.79 -9.32
C GLU A 326 27.42 7.41 -10.38
N ARG A 327 27.87 7.49 -11.65
CA ARG A 327 27.01 7.92 -12.76
C ARG A 327 25.79 7.01 -12.94
N LEU A 328 25.97 5.69 -12.82
CA LEU A 328 24.85 4.75 -12.88
C LEU A 328 23.85 4.99 -11.74
N ARG A 329 24.33 5.27 -10.52
CA ARG A 329 23.47 5.61 -9.38
C ARG A 329 22.69 6.90 -9.58
N GLU A 330 23.30 7.92 -10.17
CA GLU A 330 22.61 9.16 -10.52
C GLU A 330 21.44 8.89 -11.48
N VAL A 331 21.66 8.10 -12.52
CA VAL A 331 20.58 7.73 -13.45
C VAL A 331 19.50 6.92 -12.74
N ILE A 332 19.87 5.95 -11.89
CA ILE A 332 18.90 5.18 -11.10
C ILE A 332 18.09 6.12 -10.18
N ALA A 333 18.72 7.09 -9.54
CA ALA A 333 18.02 8.06 -8.69
C ALA A 333 16.98 8.89 -9.49
N ILE A 334 17.31 9.29 -10.72
CA ILE A 334 16.37 9.96 -11.62
C ILE A 334 15.20 9.05 -11.97
N THR A 335 15.45 7.78 -12.29
CA THR A 335 14.37 6.82 -12.58
C THR A 335 13.50 6.55 -11.37
N ILE A 336 14.07 6.45 -10.15
CA ILE A 336 13.30 6.29 -8.91
C ILE A 336 12.32 7.45 -8.73
N ASN A 337 12.77 8.69 -8.91
CA ASN A 337 11.92 9.88 -8.79
C ASN A 337 10.83 9.91 -9.88
N GLY A 338 11.18 9.58 -11.13
CA GLY A 338 10.25 9.53 -12.24
C GLY A 338 9.16 8.47 -12.06
N ILE A 339 9.51 7.26 -11.65
CA ILE A 339 8.57 6.17 -11.36
C ILE A 339 7.65 6.57 -10.19
N ALA A 340 8.20 7.15 -9.12
CA ALA A 340 7.42 7.60 -7.97
C ALA A 340 6.39 8.66 -8.36
N ALA A 341 6.80 9.68 -9.12
CA ALA A 341 5.93 10.73 -9.61
C ALA A 341 4.84 10.18 -10.56
N GLY A 342 5.22 9.32 -11.50
CA GLY A 342 4.30 8.73 -12.46
C GLY A 342 3.25 7.81 -11.82
N LEU A 343 3.64 6.98 -10.87
CA LEU A 343 2.71 6.12 -10.12
C LEU A 343 1.94 6.87 -9.02
N GLN A 344 2.27 8.14 -8.75
CA GLN A 344 1.73 8.94 -7.66
C GLN A 344 1.79 8.17 -6.32
N ASN A 345 2.94 7.61 -6.05
CA ASN A 345 3.18 6.87 -4.82
C ASN A 345 4.54 7.31 -4.24
N THR A 346 4.48 7.91 -3.09
CA THR A 346 5.65 8.45 -2.38
C THR A 346 6.06 7.61 -1.16
N GLY A 347 5.50 6.41 -1.06
CA GLY A 347 5.80 5.46 0.02
C GLY A 347 4.64 5.20 0.96
#